data_1d801cea0907551f0a9fc1e9736b9e66
#
_entry.id   1d801cea0907551f0a9fc1e9736b9e66
#
_cell.length_a   1.000
_cell.length_b   1.000
_cell.length_c   1.000
_cell.angle_alpha   90.00
_cell.angle_beta   90.00
_cell.angle_gamma   90.00
#
_symmetry.space_group_name_H-M   'P 1'
#
loop_
_entity.id
_entity.type
_entity.pdbx_description
1 polymer ?
#
loop_
_entity_poly.entity_id
_entity_poly.type
_entity_poly.pdbx_seq_one_letter_code
_entity_poly.pdbx_strand_id
1 'polypeptide(L)'
;MRLIGQLLAVVAVWILGNLGTAAVKDNPWLALVAGLLTAVVAVLVYGWVVRRTEHRAPVEVSLKGAGAGISWGTLLGIALFGAVIANITFLGDYTINGLGAPASAVGLLGIMAGAAVTEELVFRGVLFRNVEHWTGTWIALVLTGSLFGLIHLLNANATVWGAIAIAIEAGGMLTAAYIATRKLWVPIGLHFGWNLAASAIFSTKVSGSNTPQGLLDATMSGPVLVTGGDFGPEGSVYAVVFGVVATVVFMWLAHRRGHVVPVRRSARADVAARLAG
;
A
#
# COMPACT_ATOMS: atom_id res chain seq x y z
N MET A 1 1.89 9.00 23.93
CA MET A 1 3.24 8.40 23.94
C MET A 1 3.33 7.09 23.11
N ARG A 2 2.41 6.12 23.31
CA ARG A 2 2.43 4.81 22.60
C ARG A 2 2.46 4.93 21.06
N LEU A 3 1.51 5.66 20.46
CA LEU A 3 1.43 5.84 19.00
C LEU A 3 2.71 6.46 18.43
N ILE A 4 3.23 7.51 19.07
CA ILE A 4 4.44 8.19 18.62
C ILE A 4 5.64 7.24 18.66
N GLY A 5 5.82 6.47 19.74
CA GLY A 5 6.91 5.49 19.82
C GLY A 5 6.84 4.40 18.75
N GLN A 6 5.64 3.88 18.44
CA GLN A 6 5.43 2.91 17.37
C GLN A 6 5.75 3.51 16.00
N LEU A 7 5.27 4.73 15.73
CA LEU A 7 5.55 5.44 14.47
C LEU A 7 7.04 5.68 14.31
N LEU A 8 7.71 6.24 15.32
CA LEU A 8 9.14 6.51 15.24
C LEU A 8 9.96 5.26 14.96
N ALA A 9 9.63 4.13 15.60
CA ALA A 9 10.36 2.88 15.39
C ALA A 9 10.20 2.34 13.96
N VAL A 10 8.96 2.29 13.42
CA VAL A 10 8.71 1.74 12.09
C VAL A 10 9.16 2.71 10.99
N VAL A 11 8.94 4.01 11.16
CA VAL A 11 9.39 5.04 10.20
C VAL A 11 10.91 5.11 10.15
N ALA A 12 11.62 4.91 11.27
CA ALA A 12 13.08 4.81 11.26
C ALA A 12 13.57 3.65 10.38
N VAL A 13 12.95 2.47 10.48
CA VAL A 13 13.26 1.33 9.60
C VAL A 13 12.95 1.66 8.14
N TRP A 14 11.81 2.30 7.87
CA TRP A 14 11.42 2.72 6.53
C TRP A 14 12.46 3.67 5.91
N ILE A 15 12.87 4.72 6.64
CA ILE A 15 13.87 5.68 6.17
C ILE A 15 15.24 5.01 5.95
N LEU A 16 15.71 4.24 6.94
CA LEU A 16 17.01 3.55 6.83
C LEU A 16 17.01 2.51 5.72
N GLY A 17 15.90 1.79 5.53
CA GLY A 17 15.71 0.84 4.44
C GLY A 17 15.76 1.51 3.07
N ASN A 18 15.06 2.64 2.91
CA ASN A 18 15.10 3.41 1.66
C ASN A 18 16.50 3.97 1.37
N LEU A 19 17.18 4.49 2.37
CA LEU A 19 18.58 4.95 2.22
C LEU A 19 19.51 3.79 1.86
N GLY A 20 19.34 2.63 2.50
CA GLY A 20 20.12 1.43 2.19
C GLY A 20 19.89 0.91 0.77
N THR A 21 18.64 0.81 0.33
CA THR A 21 18.31 0.39 -1.05
C THR A 21 18.78 1.42 -2.08
N ALA A 22 18.66 2.71 -1.78
CA ALA A 22 19.16 3.78 -2.66
C ALA A 22 20.67 3.74 -2.84
N ALA A 23 21.43 3.42 -1.78
CA ALA A 23 22.89 3.30 -1.82
C ALA A 23 23.39 2.15 -2.71
N VAL A 24 22.57 1.13 -2.94
CA VAL A 24 22.94 -0.07 -3.70
C VAL A 24 22.08 -0.26 -4.97
N LYS A 25 21.29 0.72 -5.36
CA LYS A 25 20.30 0.65 -6.45
C LYS A 25 20.89 0.22 -7.80
N ASP A 26 22.16 0.52 -8.04
CA ASP A 26 22.86 0.20 -9.29
C ASP A 26 23.30 -1.28 -9.38
N ASN A 27 23.18 -2.03 -8.27
CA ASN A 27 23.40 -3.47 -8.23
C ASN A 27 22.08 -4.19 -7.90
N PRO A 28 21.44 -4.85 -8.88
CA PRO A 28 20.13 -5.49 -8.68
C PRO A 28 20.09 -6.53 -7.56
N TRP A 29 21.15 -7.29 -7.39
CA TRP A 29 21.23 -8.34 -6.36
C TRP A 29 21.35 -7.75 -4.95
N LEU A 30 22.16 -6.68 -4.80
CA LEU A 30 22.27 -5.98 -3.54
C LEU A 30 20.97 -5.24 -3.22
N ALA A 31 20.30 -4.65 -4.21
CA ALA A 31 19.00 -4.02 -4.05
C ALA A 31 17.92 -5.03 -3.62
N LEU A 32 17.92 -6.23 -4.22
CA LEU A 32 17.03 -7.33 -3.80
C LEU A 32 17.26 -7.67 -2.32
N VAL A 33 18.51 -7.94 -1.94
CA VAL A 33 18.84 -8.33 -0.56
C VAL A 33 18.51 -7.21 0.43
N ALA A 34 18.88 -5.97 0.12
CA ALA A 34 18.60 -4.82 0.98
C ALA A 34 17.10 -4.59 1.21
N GLY A 35 16.29 -4.69 0.15
CA GLY A 35 14.84 -4.55 0.25
C GLY A 35 14.19 -5.68 1.05
N LEU A 36 14.58 -6.93 0.81
CA LEU A 36 14.07 -8.07 1.59
C LEU A 36 14.49 -7.99 3.06
N LEU A 37 15.73 -7.58 3.33
CA LEU A 37 16.20 -7.36 4.69
C LEU A 37 15.40 -6.26 5.38
N THR A 38 15.13 -5.15 4.69
CA THR A 38 14.26 -4.07 5.18
C THR A 38 12.89 -4.60 5.56
N ALA A 39 12.26 -5.41 4.69
CA ALA A 39 10.95 -6.01 4.96
C ALA A 39 10.95 -6.87 6.22
N VAL A 40 11.95 -7.75 6.36
CA VAL A 40 12.08 -8.63 7.54
C VAL A 40 12.31 -7.81 8.82
N VAL A 41 13.26 -6.87 8.79
CA VAL A 41 13.57 -6.02 9.95
C VAL A 41 12.34 -5.20 10.36
N ALA A 42 11.59 -4.66 9.40
CA ALA A 42 10.39 -3.88 9.68
C ALA A 42 9.32 -4.72 10.41
N VAL A 43 9.06 -5.96 9.98
CA VAL A 43 8.12 -6.86 10.66
C VAL A 43 8.59 -7.20 12.08
N LEU A 44 9.89 -7.46 12.26
CA LEU A 44 10.46 -7.77 13.58
C LEU A 44 10.37 -6.58 14.53
N VAL A 45 10.74 -5.38 14.05
CA VAL A 45 10.66 -4.13 14.84
C VAL A 45 9.22 -3.80 15.19
N TYR A 46 8.29 -3.90 14.23
CA TYR A 46 6.87 -3.73 14.47
C TYR A 46 6.37 -4.70 15.54
N GLY A 47 6.67 -5.98 15.40
CA GLY A 47 6.29 -7.01 16.37
C GLY A 47 6.86 -6.75 17.76
N TRP A 48 8.11 -6.29 17.83
CA TRP A 48 8.77 -5.95 19.08
C TRP A 48 8.12 -4.72 19.75
N VAL A 49 7.92 -3.62 19.00
CA VAL A 49 7.39 -2.38 19.57
C VAL A 49 5.94 -2.55 20.02
N VAL A 50 5.11 -3.32 19.29
CA VAL A 50 3.73 -3.63 19.71
C VAL A 50 3.71 -4.42 21.01
N ARG A 51 4.56 -5.47 21.14
CA ARG A 51 4.65 -6.21 22.40
C ARG A 51 5.07 -5.33 23.57
N ARG A 52 6.01 -4.41 23.34
CA ARG A 52 6.52 -3.51 24.39
C ARG A 52 5.54 -2.43 24.80
N THR A 53 4.80 -1.88 23.84
CA THR A 53 3.94 -0.69 24.11
C THR A 53 2.47 -1.05 24.35
N GLU A 54 2.01 -2.21 23.86
CA GLU A 54 0.62 -2.65 24.01
C GLU A 54 0.45 -3.86 24.91
N HIS A 55 1.56 -4.49 25.35
CA HIS A 55 1.55 -5.68 26.20
C HIS A 55 0.68 -6.83 25.64
N ARG A 56 0.65 -6.98 24.30
CA ARG A 56 -0.10 -8.03 23.58
C ARG A 56 0.71 -8.67 22.47
N ALA A 57 0.26 -9.82 21.99
CA ALA A 57 0.78 -10.40 20.77
C ALA A 57 0.36 -9.59 19.53
N PRO A 58 1.27 -9.31 18.57
CA PRO A 58 0.95 -8.63 17.30
C PRO A 58 0.27 -9.61 16.34
N VAL A 59 -1.01 -9.92 16.58
CA VAL A 59 -1.76 -10.92 15.84
C VAL A 59 -1.92 -10.60 14.35
N GLU A 60 -1.86 -9.33 14.00
CA GLU A 60 -1.94 -8.81 12.63
C GLU A 60 -0.76 -9.24 11.73
N VAL A 61 0.39 -9.55 12.33
CA VAL A 61 1.59 -10.09 11.65
C VAL A 61 1.91 -11.52 12.07
N SER A 62 0.95 -12.26 12.65
CA SER A 62 1.18 -13.67 12.99
C SER A 62 1.42 -14.50 11.74
N LEU A 63 2.38 -15.45 11.81
CA LEU A 63 2.76 -16.28 10.65
C LEU A 63 1.68 -17.24 10.18
N LYS A 64 0.66 -17.51 11.01
CA LYS A 64 -0.47 -18.37 10.62
C LYS A 64 -1.23 -17.74 9.46
N GLY A 65 -1.20 -18.40 8.30
CA GLY A 65 -1.81 -17.94 7.06
C GLY A 65 -1.03 -16.85 6.31
N ALA A 66 0.18 -16.50 6.75
CA ALA A 66 1.00 -15.45 6.12
C ALA A 66 1.29 -15.76 4.65
N GLY A 67 1.77 -16.98 4.36
CA GLY A 67 2.08 -17.39 2.99
C GLY A 67 0.88 -17.29 2.06
N ALA A 68 -0.28 -17.82 2.47
CA ALA A 68 -1.50 -17.71 1.68
C ALA A 68 -1.94 -16.24 1.51
N GLY A 69 -1.89 -15.44 2.59
CA GLY A 69 -2.25 -14.02 2.53
C GLY A 69 -1.38 -13.21 1.58
N ILE A 70 -0.06 -13.39 1.64
CA ILE A 70 0.89 -12.74 0.73
C ILE A 70 0.63 -13.21 -0.71
N SER A 71 0.57 -14.52 -0.97
CA SER A 71 0.40 -15.04 -2.33
C SER A 71 -0.90 -14.57 -2.97
N TRP A 72 -2.03 -14.67 -2.28
CA TRP A 72 -3.31 -14.18 -2.79
C TRP A 72 -3.32 -12.67 -3.00
N GLY A 73 -2.79 -11.92 -2.04
CA GLY A 73 -2.65 -10.48 -2.19
C GLY A 73 -1.80 -10.14 -3.42
N THR A 74 -0.62 -10.75 -3.57
CA THR A 74 0.29 -10.51 -4.70
C THR A 74 -0.37 -10.80 -6.05
N LEU A 75 -1.01 -11.97 -6.17
CA LEU A 75 -1.72 -12.34 -7.40
C LEU A 75 -2.84 -11.35 -7.72
N LEU A 76 -3.61 -10.93 -6.71
CA LEU A 76 -4.67 -9.94 -6.90
C LEU A 76 -4.09 -8.58 -7.31
N GLY A 77 -2.99 -8.13 -6.70
CA GLY A 77 -2.33 -6.87 -7.06
C GLY A 77 -1.83 -6.88 -8.49
N ILE A 78 -1.15 -7.96 -8.90
CA ILE A 78 -0.69 -8.15 -10.28
C ILE A 78 -1.88 -8.16 -11.26
N ALA A 79 -2.96 -8.87 -10.92
CA ALA A 79 -4.13 -8.97 -11.79
C ALA A 79 -4.85 -7.61 -11.94
N LEU A 80 -5.02 -6.86 -10.85
CA LEU A 80 -5.66 -5.55 -10.89
C LEU A 80 -4.83 -4.54 -11.69
N PHE A 81 -3.52 -4.45 -11.42
CA PHE A 81 -2.66 -3.55 -12.18
C PHE A 81 -2.54 -3.99 -13.65
N GLY A 82 -2.45 -5.31 -13.91
CA GLY A 82 -2.51 -5.86 -15.25
C GLY A 82 -3.79 -5.47 -16.01
N ALA A 83 -4.93 -5.44 -15.30
CA ALA A 83 -6.19 -4.97 -15.88
C ALA A 83 -6.14 -3.45 -16.21
N VAL A 84 -5.49 -2.63 -15.36
CA VAL A 84 -5.25 -1.20 -15.68
C VAL A 84 -4.47 -1.08 -16.98
N ILE A 85 -3.31 -1.75 -17.08
CA ILE A 85 -2.47 -1.71 -18.28
C ILE A 85 -3.19 -2.28 -19.51
N ALA A 86 -3.97 -3.36 -19.36
CA ALA A 86 -4.75 -3.93 -20.47
C ALA A 86 -5.74 -2.91 -21.06
N ASN A 87 -6.42 -2.11 -20.20
CA ASN A 87 -7.30 -1.05 -20.69
C ASN A 87 -6.54 0.06 -21.41
N ILE A 88 -5.40 0.50 -20.88
CA ILE A 88 -4.56 1.53 -21.52
C ILE A 88 -4.01 1.01 -22.86
N THR A 89 -3.59 -0.27 -22.91
CA THR A 89 -3.14 -0.93 -24.15
C THR A 89 -4.25 -1.03 -25.19
N PHE A 90 -5.47 -1.36 -24.76
CA PHE A 90 -6.62 -1.47 -25.67
C PHE A 90 -6.94 -0.14 -26.35
N LEU A 91 -6.67 1.00 -25.70
CA LEU A 91 -6.81 2.33 -26.30
C LEU A 91 -5.63 2.75 -27.19
N GLY A 92 -4.55 1.96 -27.22
CA GLY A 92 -3.34 2.25 -27.98
C GLY A 92 -2.34 3.16 -27.27
N ASP A 93 -2.56 3.45 -25.99
CA ASP A 93 -1.75 4.40 -25.22
C ASP A 93 -0.57 3.73 -24.47
N TYR A 94 -0.47 2.38 -24.50
CA TYR A 94 0.67 1.61 -24.00
C TYR A 94 1.11 0.60 -25.06
N THR A 95 2.38 0.70 -25.48
CA THR A 95 2.96 -0.15 -26.53
C THR A 95 4.19 -0.87 -26.00
N ILE A 96 4.24 -2.19 -26.17
CA ILE A 96 5.40 -3.01 -25.84
C ILE A 96 6.33 -3.02 -27.05
N ASN A 97 7.57 -2.55 -26.86
CA ASN A 97 8.60 -2.48 -27.92
C ASN A 97 9.47 -3.75 -27.92
N GLY A 98 9.59 -4.43 -26.78
CA GLY A 98 10.42 -5.62 -26.62
C GLY A 98 10.70 -5.99 -25.16
N LEU A 99 11.76 -6.72 -24.94
CA LEU A 99 12.28 -7.02 -23.60
C LEU A 99 13.15 -5.86 -23.11
N GLY A 100 12.95 -5.46 -21.88
CA GLY A 100 13.67 -4.40 -21.20
C GLY A 100 14.91 -4.93 -20.45
N ALA A 101 14.97 -4.68 -19.14
CA ALA A 101 16.11 -4.97 -18.27
C ALA A 101 15.77 -6.03 -17.20
N PRO A 102 15.80 -7.33 -17.50
CA PRO A 102 15.44 -8.39 -16.53
C PRO A 102 16.24 -8.36 -15.23
N ALA A 103 17.53 -8.00 -15.29
CA ALA A 103 18.34 -7.87 -14.08
C ALA A 103 17.82 -6.75 -13.15
N SER A 104 17.39 -5.63 -13.73
CA SER A 104 16.79 -4.52 -12.99
C SER A 104 15.47 -4.94 -12.31
N ALA A 105 14.67 -5.75 -12.98
CA ALA A 105 13.43 -6.31 -12.42
C ALA A 105 13.70 -7.13 -11.15
N VAL A 106 14.84 -7.82 -11.05
CA VAL A 106 15.26 -8.53 -9.83
C VAL A 106 15.48 -7.55 -8.67
N GLY A 107 16.15 -6.42 -8.92
CA GLY A 107 16.34 -5.38 -7.89
C GLY A 107 15.01 -4.77 -7.43
N LEU A 108 14.11 -4.53 -8.37
CA LEU A 108 12.77 -3.99 -8.11
C LEU A 108 11.92 -4.92 -7.23
N LEU A 109 12.08 -6.26 -7.33
CA LEU A 109 11.45 -7.19 -6.39
C LEU A 109 11.77 -6.84 -4.93
N GLY A 110 13.04 -6.63 -4.62
CA GLY A 110 13.45 -6.28 -3.25
C GLY A 110 12.94 -4.91 -2.82
N ILE A 111 13.14 -3.90 -3.67
CA ILE A 111 12.73 -2.51 -3.39
C ILE A 111 11.22 -2.44 -3.11
N MET A 112 10.39 -3.05 -3.97
CA MET A 112 8.93 -3.04 -3.81
C MET A 112 8.46 -3.87 -2.61
N ALA A 113 9.16 -4.95 -2.27
CA ALA A 113 8.87 -5.71 -1.04
C ALA A 113 9.15 -4.88 0.22
N GLY A 114 10.30 -4.21 0.26
CA GLY A 114 10.65 -3.31 1.37
C GLY A 114 9.66 -2.16 1.53
N ALA A 115 9.32 -1.48 0.43
CA ALA A 115 8.34 -0.40 0.41
C ALA A 115 6.96 -0.87 0.88
N ALA A 116 6.40 -1.90 0.26
CA ALA A 116 5.06 -2.42 0.61
C ALA A 116 4.98 -2.82 2.09
N VAL A 117 5.97 -3.54 2.62
CA VAL A 117 5.95 -3.96 4.02
C VAL A 117 6.04 -2.75 4.96
N THR A 118 6.98 -1.85 4.75
CA THR A 118 7.18 -0.71 5.66
C THR A 118 5.98 0.24 5.64
N GLU A 119 5.43 0.53 4.49
CA GLU A 119 4.25 1.39 4.37
C GLU A 119 3.01 0.77 4.98
N GLU A 120 2.74 -0.53 4.75
CA GLU A 120 1.61 -1.20 5.38
C GLU A 120 1.73 -1.26 6.91
N LEU A 121 2.94 -1.47 7.43
CA LEU A 121 3.17 -1.43 8.88
C LEU A 121 2.92 -0.04 9.46
N VAL A 122 3.35 1.04 8.78
CA VAL A 122 3.11 2.42 9.21
C VAL A 122 1.62 2.74 9.13
N PHE A 123 1.02 2.57 7.95
CA PHE A 123 -0.34 3.08 7.69
C PHE A 123 -1.43 2.18 8.26
N ARG A 124 -1.36 0.85 8.08
CA ARG A 124 -2.41 -0.08 8.54
C ARG A 124 -2.08 -0.65 9.92
N GLY A 125 -0.81 -1.02 10.14
CA GLY A 125 -0.35 -1.59 11.40
C GLY A 125 -0.35 -0.60 12.56
N VAL A 126 0.07 0.65 12.34
CA VAL A 126 0.15 1.65 13.40
C VAL A 126 -0.96 2.69 13.28
N LEU A 127 -1.00 3.48 12.20
CA LEU A 127 -1.91 4.63 12.09
C LEU A 127 -3.37 4.21 12.10
N PHE A 128 -3.80 3.44 11.10
CA PHE A 128 -5.20 3.06 10.96
C PHE A 128 -5.72 2.37 12.21
N ARG A 129 -5.01 1.38 12.72
CA ARG A 129 -5.43 0.61 13.89
C ARG A 129 -5.63 1.49 15.14
N ASN A 130 -4.75 2.46 15.38
CA ASN A 130 -4.90 3.38 16.51
C ASN A 130 -6.02 4.41 16.26
N VAL A 131 -6.13 4.99 15.06
CA VAL A 131 -7.19 5.94 14.72
C VAL A 131 -8.55 5.25 14.75
N GLU A 132 -8.68 4.03 14.19
CA GLU A 132 -9.92 3.25 14.25
C GLU A 132 -10.41 3.02 15.68
N HIS A 133 -9.49 2.78 16.61
CA HIS A 133 -9.85 2.62 18.02
C HIS A 133 -10.53 3.87 18.61
N TRP A 134 -10.21 5.06 18.13
CA TRP A 134 -10.77 6.32 18.64
C TRP A 134 -11.99 6.81 17.86
N THR A 135 -12.00 6.62 16.54
CA THR A 135 -12.97 7.26 15.65
C THR A 135 -13.93 6.28 14.95
N GLY A 136 -13.65 4.97 15.02
CA GLY A 136 -14.34 3.96 14.23
C GLY A 136 -13.76 3.81 12.81
N THR A 137 -14.21 2.75 12.14
CA THR A 137 -13.61 2.28 10.88
C THR A 137 -13.67 3.32 9.75
N TRP A 138 -14.84 3.95 9.53
CA TRP A 138 -15.04 4.81 8.37
C TRP A 138 -14.22 6.10 8.44
N ILE A 139 -14.20 6.75 9.61
CA ILE A 139 -13.40 7.97 9.80
C ILE A 139 -11.91 7.62 9.70
N ALA A 140 -11.47 6.52 10.31
CA ALA A 140 -10.09 6.08 10.23
C ALA A 140 -9.67 5.78 8.79
N LEU A 141 -10.52 5.11 7.99
CA LEU A 141 -10.25 4.81 6.58
C LEU A 141 -10.03 6.11 5.78
N VAL A 142 -10.92 7.08 5.92
CA VAL A 142 -10.81 8.36 5.19
C VAL A 142 -9.56 9.11 5.63
N LEU A 143 -9.32 9.27 6.93
CA LEU A 143 -8.17 10.04 7.44
C LEU A 143 -6.84 9.41 7.04
N THR A 144 -6.68 8.10 7.24
CA THR A 144 -5.39 7.44 6.96
C THR A 144 -5.18 7.20 5.47
N GLY A 145 -6.25 6.99 4.69
CA GLY A 145 -6.20 6.92 3.23
C GLY A 145 -5.82 8.26 2.62
N SER A 146 -6.41 9.37 3.09
CA SER A 146 -6.03 10.72 2.65
C SER A 146 -4.56 11.03 2.99
N LEU A 147 -4.12 10.68 4.20
CA LEU A 147 -2.72 10.87 4.59
C LEU A 147 -1.78 10.03 3.73
N PHE A 148 -2.17 8.80 3.37
CA PHE A 148 -1.40 7.95 2.46
C PHE A 148 -1.22 8.60 1.08
N GLY A 149 -2.28 9.18 0.51
CA GLY A 149 -2.17 9.93 -0.75
C GLY A 149 -1.31 11.19 -0.60
N LEU A 150 -1.49 11.95 0.48
CA LEU A 150 -0.78 13.21 0.71
C LEU A 150 0.74 13.05 0.80
N ILE A 151 1.26 11.98 1.40
CA ILE A 151 2.72 11.78 1.48
C ILE A 151 3.34 11.56 0.10
N HIS A 152 2.58 11.07 -0.88
CA HIS A 152 3.05 10.87 -2.26
C HIS A 152 3.26 12.20 -3.01
N LEU A 153 2.81 13.33 -2.46
CA LEU A 153 3.19 14.66 -2.97
C LEU A 153 4.70 14.95 -2.80
N LEU A 154 5.42 14.16 -2.02
CA LEU A 154 6.87 14.27 -1.87
C LEU A 154 7.65 13.57 -3.01
N ASN A 155 6.98 12.80 -3.87
CA ASN A 155 7.62 12.10 -4.97
C ASN A 155 7.99 13.04 -6.12
N ALA A 156 8.99 12.66 -6.92
CA ALA A 156 9.60 13.53 -7.93
C ALA A 156 8.63 14.04 -9.01
N ASN A 157 7.67 13.19 -9.42
CA ASN A 157 6.67 13.53 -10.44
C ASN A 157 5.26 13.62 -9.81
N ALA A 158 5.19 14.09 -8.57
CA ALA A 158 3.92 14.21 -7.85
C ALA A 158 2.97 15.20 -8.53
N THR A 159 1.69 14.86 -8.50
CA THR A 159 0.61 15.76 -8.90
C THR A 159 -0.49 15.71 -7.85
N VAL A 160 -1.26 16.79 -7.71
CA VAL A 160 -2.41 16.80 -6.79
C VAL A 160 -3.42 15.73 -7.17
N TRP A 161 -3.67 15.54 -8.46
CA TRP A 161 -4.55 14.47 -8.94
C TRP A 161 -3.99 13.09 -8.60
N GLY A 162 -2.69 12.83 -8.81
CA GLY A 162 -2.04 11.58 -8.43
C GLY A 162 -2.17 11.28 -6.94
N ALA A 163 -1.99 12.28 -6.08
CA ALA A 163 -2.18 12.13 -4.64
C ALA A 163 -3.64 11.77 -4.27
N ILE A 164 -4.63 12.38 -4.94
CA ILE A 164 -6.04 12.03 -4.77
C ILE A 164 -6.32 10.61 -5.27
N ALA A 165 -5.79 10.24 -6.43
CA ALA A 165 -5.94 8.90 -6.99
C ALA A 165 -5.38 7.84 -6.04
N ILE A 166 -4.15 8.01 -5.53
CA ILE A 166 -3.54 7.11 -4.53
C ILE A 166 -4.34 7.04 -3.23
N ALA A 167 -4.88 8.17 -2.76
CA ALA A 167 -5.71 8.18 -1.55
C ALA A 167 -6.96 7.30 -1.73
N ILE A 168 -7.58 7.33 -2.91
CA ILE A 168 -8.79 6.57 -3.23
C ILE A 168 -8.43 5.10 -3.51
N GLU A 169 -7.50 4.86 -4.45
CA GLU A 169 -7.21 3.50 -4.91
C GLU A 169 -6.42 2.70 -3.86
N ALA A 170 -5.22 3.12 -3.50
CA ALA A 170 -4.37 2.40 -2.57
C ALA A 170 -4.74 2.69 -1.11
N GLY A 171 -5.03 3.95 -0.77
CA GLY A 171 -5.50 4.35 0.55
C GLY A 171 -6.79 3.63 0.93
N GLY A 172 -7.75 3.58 0.02
CA GLY A 172 -9.03 2.86 0.17
C GLY A 172 -8.85 1.34 0.15
N MET A 173 -8.34 0.79 -0.96
CA MET A 173 -8.26 -0.65 -1.22
C MET A 173 -7.44 -1.40 -0.18
N LEU A 174 -6.22 -0.95 0.11
CA LEU A 174 -5.33 -1.65 1.04
C LEU A 174 -5.85 -1.56 2.48
N THR A 175 -6.45 -0.43 2.87
CA THR A 175 -7.08 -0.30 4.18
C THR A 175 -8.31 -1.20 4.30
N ALA A 176 -9.15 -1.26 3.26
CA ALA A 176 -10.30 -2.17 3.23
C ALA A 176 -9.89 -3.65 3.28
N ALA A 177 -8.80 -4.03 2.60
CA ALA A 177 -8.23 -5.38 2.68
C ALA A 177 -7.76 -5.73 4.10
N TYR A 178 -7.12 -4.76 4.79
CA TYR A 178 -6.78 -4.93 6.21
C TYR A 178 -8.03 -5.09 7.09
N ILE A 179 -9.04 -4.22 6.94
CA ILE A 179 -10.29 -4.32 7.71
C ILE A 179 -10.95 -5.68 7.51
N ALA A 180 -11.03 -6.13 6.25
CA ALA A 180 -11.66 -7.41 5.91
C ALA A 180 -10.95 -8.62 6.52
N THR A 181 -9.63 -8.57 6.66
CA THR A 181 -8.82 -9.73 7.07
C THR A 181 -8.29 -9.64 8.50
N ARG A 182 -8.15 -8.44 9.02
CA ARG A 182 -7.47 -8.13 10.30
C ARG A 182 -6.04 -8.69 10.35
N LYS A 183 -5.45 -8.95 9.18
CA LYS A 183 -4.07 -9.38 8.95
C LYS A 183 -3.41 -8.44 7.96
N LEU A 184 -2.13 -8.15 8.18
CA LEU A 184 -1.37 -7.30 7.26
C LEU A 184 -0.87 -8.03 6.01
N TRP A 185 -0.86 -9.36 6.02
CA TRP A 185 -0.29 -10.15 4.92
C TRP A 185 -1.03 -9.99 3.59
N VAL A 186 -2.36 -9.82 3.62
CA VAL A 186 -3.14 -9.59 2.39
C VAL A 186 -2.87 -8.20 1.82
N PRO A 187 -3.00 -7.09 2.58
CA PRO A 187 -2.65 -5.78 2.03
C PRO A 187 -1.16 -5.65 1.66
N ILE A 188 -0.23 -6.26 2.41
CA ILE A 188 1.19 -6.30 2.02
C ILE A 188 1.36 -7.00 0.66
N GLY A 189 0.74 -8.17 0.48
CA GLY A 189 0.82 -8.88 -0.79
C GLY A 189 0.18 -8.09 -1.93
N LEU A 190 -1.00 -7.50 -1.71
CA LEU A 190 -1.72 -6.70 -2.70
C LEU A 190 -0.91 -5.47 -3.14
N HIS A 191 -0.36 -4.73 -2.18
CA HIS A 191 0.52 -3.59 -2.42
C HIS A 191 1.79 -4.01 -3.18
N PHE A 192 2.46 -5.05 -2.69
CA PHE A 192 3.64 -5.59 -3.35
C PHE A 192 3.34 -6.03 -4.79
N GLY A 193 2.28 -6.79 -5.01
CA GLY A 193 1.91 -7.27 -6.34
C GLY A 193 1.56 -6.15 -7.32
N TRP A 194 0.86 -5.12 -6.84
CA TRP A 194 0.54 -3.92 -7.61
C TRP A 194 1.83 -3.17 -8.02
N ASN A 195 2.70 -2.84 -7.06
CA ASN A 195 3.95 -2.12 -7.33
C ASN A 195 4.93 -2.95 -8.17
N LEU A 196 4.97 -4.27 -7.95
CA LEU A 196 5.77 -5.19 -8.74
C LEU A 196 5.32 -5.22 -10.20
N ALA A 197 4.00 -5.31 -10.43
CA ALA A 197 3.46 -5.25 -11.79
C ALA A 197 3.80 -3.92 -12.44
N ALA A 198 3.57 -2.81 -11.76
CA ALA A 198 3.85 -1.47 -12.27
C ALA A 198 5.32 -1.31 -12.67
N SER A 199 6.23 -1.56 -11.75
CA SER A 199 7.67 -1.29 -11.96
C SER A 199 8.40 -2.41 -12.68
N ALA A 200 8.35 -3.63 -12.12
CA ALA A 200 9.19 -4.72 -12.59
C ALA A 200 8.64 -5.44 -13.82
N ILE A 201 7.33 -5.52 -14.01
CA ILE A 201 6.74 -6.17 -15.19
C ILE A 201 6.53 -5.15 -16.32
N PHE A 202 5.72 -4.12 -16.07
CA PHE A 202 5.28 -3.19 -17.11
C PHE A 202 6.18 -1.95 -17.28
N SER A 203 7.25 -1.81 -16.50
CA SER A 203 8.23 -0.71 -16.61
C SER A 203 7.58 0.68 -16.54
N THR A 204 6.56 0.84 -15.73
CA THR A 204 5.88 2.12 -15.52
C THR A 204 6.37 2.81 -14.24
N LYS A 205 6.14 4.11 -14.14
CA LYS A 205 6.38 4.85 -12.89
C LYS A 205 5.43 4.34 -11.79
N VAL A 206 5.89 4.33 -10.55
CA VAL A 206 5.10 3.97 -9.37
C VAL A 206 4.88 5.22 -8.54
N SER A 207 3.64 5.62 -8.36
CA SER A 207 3.22 6.74 -7.51
C SER A 207 4.00 8.03 -7.74
N GLY A 208 4.34 8.33 -8.98
CA GLY A 208 5.15 9.49 -9.34
C GLY A 208 6.65 9.36 -9.04
N SER A 209 7.14 8.19 -8.66
CA SER A 209 8.57 7.92 -8.47
C SER A 209 9.24 7.50 -9.78
N ASN A 210 10.50 7.88 -9.94
CA ASN A 210 11.31 7.38 -11.06
C ASN A 210 11.80 5.96 -10.74
N THR A 211 11.32 4.99 -11.50
CA THR A 211 11.76 3.59 -11.40
C THR A 211 12.64 3.23 -12.59
N PRO A 212 13.67 2.36 -12.38
CA PRO A 212 14.41 1.82 -13.52
C PRO A 212 13.50 0.95 -14.40
N GLN A 213 13.93 0.71 -15.65
CA GLN A 213 13.24 -0.18 -16.57
C GLN A 213 13.17 -1.61 -16.01
N GLY A 214 12.01 -2.23 -16.08
CA GLY A 214 11.76 -3.61 -15.66
C GLY A 214 11.87 -4.61 -16.83
N LEU A 215 11.00 -5.63 -16.82
CA LEU A 215 11.03 -6.74 -17.80
C LEU A 215 10.64 -6.31 -19.21
N LEU A 216 9.69 -5.39 -19.35
CA LEU A 216 9.24 -4.94 -20.65
C LEU A 216 9.90 -3.62 -21.01
N ASP A 217 10.34 -3.49 -22.24
CA ASP A 217 10.58 -2.20 -22.89
C ASP A 217 9.25 -1.71 -23.44
N ALA A 218 8.75 -0.60 -22.92
CA ALA A 218 7.44 -0.10 -23.31
C ALA A 218 7.42 1.43 -23.31
N THR A 219 6.56 1.96 -24.17
CA THR A 219 6.24 3.38 -24.24
C THR A 219 4.80 3.63 -23.86
N MET A 220 4.56 4.72 -23.13
CA MET A 220 3.23 5.16 -22.77
C MET A 220 3.03 6.59 -23.24
N SER A 221 1.93 6.84 -23.95
CA SER A 221 1.58 8.16 -24.48
C SER A 221 0.06 8.28 -24.48
N GLY A 222 -0.47 9.48 -24.38
CA GLY A 222 -1.92 9.70 -24.41
C GLY A 222 -2.43 10.62 -23.30
N PRO A 223 -3.74 10.78 -23.17
CA PRO A 223 -4.36 11.68 -22.21
C PRO A 223 -4.00 11.32 -20.76
N VAL A 224 -3.72 12.32 -19.92
CA VAL A 224 -3.34 12.14 -18.51
C VAL A 224 -4.39 11.33 -17.72
N LEU A 225 -5.68 11.52 -17.98
CA LEU A 225 -6.74 10.74 -17.30
C LEU A 225 -6.71 9.24 -17.64
N VAL A 226 -6.16 8.88 -18.81
CA VAL A 226 -6.04 7.49 -19.26
C VAL A 226 -4.75 6.86 -18.77
N THR A 227 -3.63 7.57 -18.90
CA THR A 227 -2.28 7.04 -18.66
C THR A 227 -1.72 7.39 -17.29
N GLY A 228 -2.31 8.36 -16.59
CA GLY A 228 -1.76 8.96 -15.38
C GLY A 228 -0.64 9.98 -15.63
N GLY A 229 -0.22 10.14 -16.91
CA GLY A 229 0.83 11.08 -17.30
C GLY A 229 2.17 10.79 -16.62
N ASP A 230 2.84 11.84 -16.16
CA ASP A 230 4.13 11.72 -15.45
C ASP A 230 4.04 11.05 -14.09
N PHE A 231 2.87 10.97 -13.48
CA PHE A 231 2.66 10.26 -12.22
C PHE A 231 2.71 8.74 -12.41
N GLY A 232 2.31 8.27 -13.57
CA GLY A 232 2.19 6.85 -13.91
C GLY A 232 0.74 6.35 -13.87
N PRO A 233 0.50 5.08 -14.29
CA PRO A 233 -0.84 4.52 -14.46
C PRO A 233 -1.74 4.54 -13.21
N GLU A 234 -1.17 4.66 -12.03
CA GLU A 234 -1.91 4.85 -10.77
C GLU A 234 -2.71 6.17 -10.76
N GLY A 235 -2.27 7.19 -11.51
CA GLY A 235 -3.05 8.40 -11.76
C GLY A 235 -4.17 8.24 -12.80
N SER A 236 -4.33 7.07 -13.41
CA SER A 236 -5.39 6.83 -14.40
C SER A 236 -6.77 6.63 -13.77
N VAL A 237 -7.80 6.96 -14.53
CA VAL A 237 -9.18 6.65 -14.13
C VAL A 237 -9.41 5.16 -13.93
N TYR A 238 -8.69 4.31 -14.66
CA TYR A 238 -8.80 2.85 -14.54
C TYR A 238 -8.27 2.36 -13.18
N ALA A 239 -7.12 2.86 -12.72
CA ALA A 239 -6.59 2.53 -11.39
C ALA A 239 -7.58 2.96 -10.29
N VAL A 240 -8.13 4.17 -10.39
CA VAL A 240 -9.14 4.66 -9.44
C VAL A 240 -10.39 3.77 -9.45
N VAL A 241 -10.92 3.41 -10.62
CA VAL A 241 -12.11 2.54 -10.72
C VAL A 241 -11.87 1.17 -10.14
N PHE A 242 -10.76 0.49 -10.50
CA PHE A 242 -10.45 -0.83 -9.96
C PHE A 242 -10.16 -0.76 -8.45
N GLY A 243 -9.49 0.29 -7.97
CA GLY A 243 -9.27 0.52 -6.54
C GLY A 243 -10.58 0.71 -5.78
N VAL A 244 -11.53 1.49 -6.32
CA VAL A 244 -12.87 1.68 -5.73
C VAL A 244 -13.64 0.36 -5.70
N VAL A 245 -13.67 -0.40 -6.80
CA VAL A 245 -14.33 -1.71 -6.85
C VAL A 245 -13.76 -2.66 -5.81
N ALA A 246 -12.43 -2.77 -5.74
CA ALA A 246 -11.76 -3.60 -4.74
C ALA A 246 -12.07 -3.13 -3.30
N THR A 247 -12.07 -1.82 -3.06
CA THR A 247 -12.45 -1.21 -1.76
C THR A 247 -13.86 -1.64 -1.37
N VAL A 248 -14.83 -1.52 -2.29
CA VAL A 248 -16.24 -1.90 -2.04
C VAL A 248 -16.34 -3.38 -1.71
N VAL A 249 -15.67 -4.25 -2.48
CA VAL A 249 -15.68 -5.71 -2.25
C VAL A 249 -15.08 -6.05 -0.87
N PHE A 250 -13.92 -5.48 -0.53
CA PHE A 250 -13.30 -5.74 0.77
C PHE A 250 -14.13 -5.16 1.93
N MET A 251 -14.74 -3.98 1.78
CA MET A 251 -15.61 -3.42 2.81
C MET A 251 -16.90 -4.22 2.98
N TRP A 252 -17.46 -4.76 1.90
CA TRP A 252 -18.58 -5.69 1.98
C TRP A 252 -18.18 -6.96 2.76
N LEU A 253 -17.01 -7.55 2.45
CA LEU A 253 -16.47 -8.69 3.21
C LEU A 253 -16.23 -8.35 4.69
N ALA A 254 -15.68 -7.16 4.97
CA ALA A 254 -15.47 -6.67 6.32
C ALA A 254 -16.77 -6.56 7.11
N HIS A 255 -17.81 -6.02 6.48
CA HIS A 255 -19.15 -5.92 7.08
C HIS A 255 -19.74 -7.31 7.35
N ARG A 256 -19.67 -8.23 6.38
CA ARG A 256 -20.13 -9.62 6.53
C ARG A 256 -19.42 -10.38 7.66
N ARG A 257 -18.18 -10.02 7.96
CA ARG A 257 -17.35 -10.61 9.03
C ARG A 257 -17.49 -9.90 10.37
N GLY A 258 -18.28 -8.84 10.47
CA GLY A 258 -18.42 -8.06 11.71
C GLY A 258 -17.14 -7.27 12.09
N HIS A 259 -16.28 -6.96 11.14
CA HIS A 259 -15.02 -6.28 11.39
C HIS A 259 -15.12 -4.74 11.37
N VAL A 260 -16.28 -4.20 11.00
CA VAL A 260 -16.52 -2.75 10.97
C VAL A 260 -16.80 -2.25 12.38
N VAL A 261 -15.95 -1.36 12.89
CA VAL A 261 -16.07 -0.75 14.22
C VAL A 261 -16.92 0.51 14.10
N PRO A 262 -18.02 0.63 14.86
CA PRO A 262 -18.86 1.84 14.84
C PRO A 262 -18.14 3.05 15.43
N VAL A 263 -18.60 4.24 15.07
CA VAL A 263 -18.14 5.49 15.68
C VAL A 263 -18.48 5.46 17.17
N ARG A 264 -17.49 5.72 18.03
CA ARG A 264 -17.72 5.81 19.48
C ARG A 264 -18.57 7.04 19.78
N ARG A 265 -19.77 6.84 20.31
CA ARG A 265 -20.53 7.93 20.92
C ARG A 265 -19.78 8.42 22.16
N SER A 266 -19.70 9.74 22.35
CA SER A 266 -19.07 10.27 23.54
C SER A 266 -19.86 9.81 24.78
N ALA A 267 -19.18 9.49 25.86
CA ALA A 267 -19.84 9.11 27.12
C ALA A 267 -20.86 10.17 27.62
N ARG A 268 -20.68 11.45 27.23
CA ARG A 268 -21.63 12.52 27.45
C ARG A 268 -22.95 12.33 26.69
N ALA A 269 -22.91 11.83 25.47
CA ALA A 269 -24.12 11.56 24.67
C ALA A 269 -24.91 10.38 25.24
N ASP A 270 -24.23 9.36 25.78
CA ASP A 270 -24.86 8.20 26.41
C ASP A 270 -25.52 8.59 27.74
N VAL A 271 -24.89 9.48 28.52
CA VAL A 271 -25.49 10.03 29.75
C VAL A 271 -26.69 10.91 29.42
N ALA A 272 -26.60 11.79 28.42
CA ALA A 272 -27.72 12.64 28.01
C ALA A 272 -28.91 11.80 27.48
N ALA A 273 -28.66 10.74 26.73
CA ALA A 273 -29.71 9.83 26.26
C ALA A 273 -30.39 9.05 27.41
N ARG A 274 -29.64 8.68 28.44
CA ARG A 274 -30.20 8.01 29.66
C ARG A 274 -30.97 8.94 30.55
N LEU A 275 -30.70 10.26 30.53
CA LEU A 275 -31.42 11.25 31.31
C LEU A 275 -32.67 11.79 30.58
N ALA A 276 -32.79 11.55 29.28
CA ALA A 276 -33.92 12.00 28.46
C ALA A 276 -34.99 10.92 28.22
N GLY A 277 -34.81 9.68 28.71
CA GLY A 277 -35.77 8.58 28.66
C GLY A 277 -36.16 8.12 30.06
#